data_0ca116f843fa7543c163e7c8ccc2d244
#
_entry.id   0ca116f843fa7543c163e7c8ccc2d244
#
_cell.length_a   1.000
_cell.length_b   1.000
_cell.length_c   1.000
_cell.angle_alpha   90.00
_cell.angle_beta   90.00
_cell.angle_gamma   90.00
#
_symmetry.space_group_name_H-M   'P 1'
#
loop_
_entity.id
_entity.type
_entity.pdbx_description
1 polymer ?
#
loop_
_entity_poly.entity_id
_entity_poly.type
_entity_poly.pdbx_seq_one_letter_code
_entity_poly.pdbx_strand_id
1 'polypeptide(L)'
;MNTPTPPPTSRTDSLIEYPCRFPIKVMGAKVDGLVEAVTAIARAFDPGFDPTDIALRDSRGGNYLGITITINATSREQLDELYRTLSTHPMVRVVL
;
A
#
# COMPACT_ATOMS: atom_id res chain seq x y z
N MET A 1 -13.14 -33.07 17.27
CA MET A 1 -11.96 -32.35 17.81
C MET A 1 -11.69 -31.08 17.02
N ASN A 2 -11.57 -29.97 17.68
CA ASN A 2 -11.38 -28.69 17.01
C ASN A 2 -9.91 -28.37 16.89
N THR A 3 -9.48 -28.04 15.67
CA THR A 3 -8.16 -27.46 15.48
C THR A 3 -8.21 -25.98 15.87
N PRO A 4 -7.18 -25.47 16.53
CA PRO A 4 -7.16 -24.03 16.86
C PRO A 4 -7.26 -23.19 15.59
N THR A 5 -8.06 -22.16 15.64
CA THR A 5 -8.12 -21.19 14.55
C THR A 5 -6.88 -20.33 14.62
N PRO A 6 -6.12 -20.21 13.53
CA PRO A 6 -4.94 -19.35 13.54
C PRO A 6 -5.36 -17.88 13.69
N PRO A 7 -4.48 -17.03 14.23
CA PRO A 7 -4.76 -15.59 14.30
C PRO A 7 -5.09 -15.03 12.91
N PRO A 8 -5.96 -14.02 12.82
CA PRO A 8 -6.34 -13.45 11.52
C PRO A 8 -5.14 -13.03 10.66
N THR A 9 -4.11 -12.44 11.25
CA THR A 9 -2.91 -12.03 10.53
C THR A 9 -2.19 -13.21 9.90
N SER A 10 -2.00 -14.27 10.69
CA SER A 10 -1.35 -15.49 10.21
C SER A 10 -2.13 -16.15 9.10
N ARG A 11 -3.46 -16.18 9.24
CA ARG A 11 -4.33 -16.74 8.21
C ARG A 11 -4.25 -15.94 6.91
N THR A 12 -4.25 -14.61 7.01
CA THR A 12 -4.14 -13.74 5.84
C THR A 12 -2.83 -13.99 5.11
N ASP A 13 -1.73 -14.08 5.84
CA ASP A 13 -0.42 -14.34 5.25
C ASP A 13 -0.39 -15.65 4.48
N SER A 14 -1.00 -16.70 5.05
CA SER A 14 -1.00 -18.03 4.42
C SER A 14 -1.90 -18.09 3.19
N LEU A 15 -2.82 -17.13 3.02
CA LEU A 15 -3.72 -17.10 1.87
C LEU A 15 -3.17 -16.27 0.72
N ILE A 16 -2.11 -15.49 0.93
CA ILE A 16 -1.50 -14.70 -0.12
C ILE A 16 -0.54 -15.57 -0.93
N GLU A 17 -0.79 -15.62 -2.22
CA GLU A 17 0.11 -16.32 -3.15
C GLU A 17 0.92 -15.29 -3.93
N TYR A 18 2.23 -15.46 -3.93
CA TYR A 18 3.15 -14.56 -4.62
C TYR A 18 3.61 -15.19 -5.94
N PRO A 19 3.82 -14.42 -6.99
CA PRO A 19 3.52 -12.99 -7.09
C PRO A 19 2.02 -12.73 -7.26
N CYS A 20 1.57 -11.58 -6.81
CA CYS A 20 0.17 -11.20 -6.99
C CYS A 20 0.02 -9.69 -7.08
N ARG A 21 -1.11 -9.25 -7.65
CA ARG A 21 -1.49 -7.84 -7.67
C ARG A 21 -2.04 -7.47 -6.30
N PHE A 22 -1.45 -6.48 -5.67
CA PHE A 22 -1.77 -6.14 -4.30
C PHE A 22 -2.09 -4.65 -4.18
N PRO A 23 -3.36 -4.28 -3.91
CA PRO A 23 -3.73 -2.88 -3.77
C PRO A 23 -3.41 -2.37 -2.36
N ILE A 24 -2.90 -1.16 -2.29
CA ILE A 24 -2.58 -0.49 -1.03
C ILE A 24 -3.19 0.90 -1.08
N LYS A 25 -3.90 1.27 -0.02
CA LYS A 25 -4.46 2.61 0.12
C LYS A 25 -3.58 3.44 1.02
N VAL A 26 -3.17 4.58 0.50
CA VAL A 26 -2.34 5.55 1.21
C VAL A 26 -3.14 6.83 1.36
N MET A 27 -3.15 7.41 2.54
CA MET A 27 -3.82 8.69 2.77
C MET A 27 -2.82 9.69 3.35
N GLY A 28 -2.82 10.88 2.82
CA GLY A 28 -2.01 11.99 3.32
C GLY A 28 -2.70 13.32 3.13
N ALA A 29 -2.10 14.38 3.66
CA ALA A 29 -2.58 15.73 3.42
C ALA A 29 -2.52 16.03 1.93
N LYS A 30 -3.54 16.71 1.41
CA LYS A 30 -3.58 17.06 -0.02
C LYS A 30 -2.64 18.24 -0.28
N VAL A 31 -1.38 17.91 -0.48
CA VAL A 31 -0.32 18.88 -0.74
C VAL A 31 0.49 18.46 -1.95
N ASP A 32 1.16 19.42 -2.55
CA ASP A 32 2.03 19.15 -3.68
C ASP A 32 3.12 18.15 -3.26
N GLY A 33 3.43 17.24 -4.15
CA GLY A 33 4.48 16.25 -3.93
C GLY A 33 4.01 14.94 -3.32
N LEU A 34 2.78 14.85 -2.78
CA LEU A 34 2.30 13.60 -2.17
C LEU A 34 2.22 12.48 -3.19
N VAL A 35 1.56 12.72 -4.32
CA VAL A 35 1.39 11.70 -5.36
C VAL A 35 2.75 11.26 -5.91
N GLU A 36 3.63 12.22 -6.17
CA GLU A 36 4.98 11.94 -6.68
C GLU A 36 5.79 11.12 -5.69
N ALA A 37 5.69 11.43 -4.40
CA ALA A 37 6.40 10.68 -3.36
C ALA A 37 5.91 9.23 -3.29
N VAL A 38 4.60 9.03 -3.29
CA VAL A 38 4.02 7.68 -3.26
C VAL A 38 4.37 6.91 -4.53
N THR A 39 4.33 7.56 -5.68
CA THR A 39 4.71 6.95 -6.97
C THR A 39 6.17 6.52 -6.96
N ALA A 40 7.06 7.36 -6.46
CA ALA A 40 8.48 7.03 -6.38
C ALA A 40 8.73 5.81 -5.49
N ILE A 41 8.04 5.74 -4.37
CA ILE A 41 8.14 4.58 -3.47
C ILE A 41 7.61 3.32 -4.16
N ALA A 42 6.46 3.42 -4.82
CA ALA A 42 5.88 2.28 -5.54
C ALA A 42 6.86 1.74 -6.59
N ARG A 43 7.48 2.62 -7.35
CA ARG A 43 8.46 2.21 -8.38
C ARG A 43 9.73 1.61 -7.80
N ALA A 44 10.13 2.05 -6.63
CA ALA A 44 11.31 1.51 -5.98
C ALA A 44 11.10 0.03 -5.59
N PHE A 45 9.89 -0.33 -5.20
CA PHE A 45 9.55 -1.70 -4.81
C PHE A 45 9.04 -2.56 -5.96
N ASP A 46 8.48 -1.92 -6.98
CA ASP A 46 7.96 -2.59 -8.18
C ASP A 46 8.41 -1.83 -9.41
N PRO A 47 9.53 -2.23 -10.03
CA PRO A 47 10.03 -1.54 -11.23
C PRO A 47 9.03 -1.50 -12.39
N GLY A 48 8.10 -2.45 -12.43
CA GLY A 48 7.03 -2.48 -13.44
C GLY A 48 5.79 -1.71 -13.05
N PHE A 49 5.82 -0.94 -11.97
CA PHE A 49 4.66 -0.19 -11.52
C PHE A 49 4.15 0.77 -12.60
N ASP A 50 2.85 0.72 -12.87
CA ASP A 50 2.21 1.56 -13.86
C ASP A 50 1.49 2.73 -13.16
N PRO A 51 1.99 3.97 -13.32
CA PRO A 51 1.34 5.13 -12.69
C PRO A 51 -0.09 5.38 -13.16
N THR A 52 -0.48 4.86 -14.32
CA THR A 52 -1.85 5.01 -14.82
C THR A 52 -2.86 4.18 -14.02
N ASP A 53 -2.37 3.21 -13.24
CA ASP A 53 -3.22 2.42 -12.35
C ASP A 53 -3.51 3.11 -11.01
N ILE A 54 -2.93 4.27 -10.76
CA ILE A 54 -3.17 5.02 -9.52
C ILE A 54 -4.60 5.54 -9.51
N ALA A 55 -5.32 5.27 -8.42
CA ALA A 55 -6.65 5.84 -8.21
C ALA A 55 -6.55 6.90 -7.11
N LEU A 56 -7.13 8.06 -7.37
CA LEU A 56 -7.12 9.18 -6.42
C LEU A 56 -8.53 9.45 -5.94
N ARG A 57 -8.65 9.77 -4.65
CA ARG A 57 -9.93 10.12 -4.06
C ARG A 57 -9.75 11.21 -3.02
N ASP A 58 -10.41 12.35 -3.23
CA ASP A 58 -10.43 13.42 -2.25
C ASP A 58 -11.26 13.05 -1.04
N SER A 59 -10.82 13.47 0.14
CA SER A 59 -11.63 13.37 1.33
C SER A 59 -12.80 14.37 1.24
N ARG A 60 -13.78 14.16 2.11
CA ARG A 60 -15.01 14.98 2.10
C ARG A 60 -14.72 16.47 2.19
N GLY A 61 -13.79 16.87 3.03
CA GLY A 61 -13.44 18.29 3.18
C GLY A 61 -12.38 18.78 2.21
N GLY A 62 -11.81 17.92 1.38
CA GLY A 62 -10.76 18.28 0.44
C GLY A 62 -9.39 18.49 1.07
N ASN A 63 -9.23 18.18 2.35
CA ASN A 63 -7.96 18.38 3.07
C ASN A 63 -7.01 17.19 2.95
N TYR A 64 -7.54 16.03 2.61
CA TYR A 64 -6.77 14.80 2.50
C TYR A 64 -6.97 14.16 1.14
N LEU A 65 -5.99 13.42 0.70
CA LEU A 65 -6.04 12.69 -0.55
C LEU A 65 -5.77 11.22 -0.29
N GLY A 66 -6.67 10.38 -0.77
CA GLY A 66 -6.47 8.93 -0.78
C GLY A 66 -5.86 8.52 -2.11
N ILE A 67 -4.84 7.69 -2.05
CA ILE A 67 -4.10 7.19 -3.20
C ILE A 67 -4.12 5.68 -3.13
N THR A 68 -4.71 5.03 -4.12
CA THR A 68 -4.64 3.58 -4.24
C THR A 68 -3.60 3.22 -5.27
N ILE A 69 -2.58 2.48 -4.83
CA ILE A 69 -1.55 1.94 -5.71
C ILE A 69 -1.71 0.42 -5.76
N THR A 70 -1.45 -0.18 -6.92
CA THR A 70 -1.47 -1.62 -7.07
C THR A 70 -0.06 -2.08 -7.41
N ILE A 71 0.49 -2.91 -6.54
CA ILE A 71 1.87 -3.36 -6.60
C ILE A 71 1.91 -4.82 -7.03
N ASN A 72 2.90 -5.19 -7.82
CA ASN A 72 3.22 -6.58 -8.02
C ASN A 72 3.96 -7.08 -6.79
N ALA A 73 3.23 -7.73 -5.90
CA ALA A 73 3.80 -8.24 -4.64
C ALA A 73 4.55 -9.53 -4.93
N THR A 74 5.82 -9.57 -4.58
CA THR A 74 6.69 -10.73 -4.85
C THR A 74 6.98 -11.54 -3.60
N SER A 75 6.84 -10.94 -2.41
CA SER A 75 7.10 -11.62 -1.16
C SER A 75 6.49 -10.81 0.00
N ARG A 76 6.37 -11.46 1.13
CA ARG A 76 5.93 -10.78 2.35
C ARG A 76 6.94 -9.74 2.80
N GLU A 77 8.23 -10.06 2.67
CA GLU A 77 9.31 -9.15 3.05
C GLU A 77 9.25 -7.85 2.24
N GLN A 78 8.98 -7.97 0.95
CA GLN A 78 8.80 -6.80 0.08
C GLN A 78 7.64 -5.93 0.58
N LEU A 79 6.50 -6.55 0.88
CA LEU A 79 5.32 -5.82 1.37
C LEU A 79 5.59 -5.14 2.71
N ASP A 80 6.24 -5.84 3.64
CA ASP A 80 6.55 -5.28 4.95
C ASP A 80 7.43 -4.04 4.82
N GLU A 81 8.46 -4.10 3.98
CA GLU A 81 9.32 -2.94 3.73
C GLU A 81 8.58 -1.81 3.04
N LEU A 82 7.72 -2.14 2.09
CA LEU A 82 6.91 -1.14 1.40
C LEU A 82 5.98 -0.42 2.38
N TYR A 83 5.26 -1.18 3.22
CA TYR A 83 4.39 -0.59 4.24
C TYR A 83 5.17 0.29 5.21
N ARG A 84 6.34 -0.16 5.63
CA ARG A 84 7.20 0.63 6.51
C ARG A 84 7.64 1.93 5.85
N THR A 85 8.08 1.86 4.60
CA THR A 85 8.55 3.03 3.86
C THR A 85 7.41 4.04 3.66
N LEU A 86 6.22 3.55 3.33
CA LEU A 86 5.06 4.42 3.18
C LEU A 86 4.65 5.04 4.52
N SER A 87 4.52 4.22 5.56
CA SER A 87 3.98 4.69 6.83
C SER A 87 4.94 5.61 7.59
N THR A 88 6.22 5.58 7.29
CA THR A 88 7.21 6.47 7.91
C THR A 88 7.47 7.72 7.09
N HIS A 89 6.88 7.84 5.90
CA HIS A 89 7.05 9.03 5.09
C HIS A 89 6.31 10.22 5.72
N PRO A 90 6.96 11.40 5.82
CA PRO A 90 6.34 12.56 6.51
C PRO A 90 5.01 13.02 5.91
N MET A 91 4.80 12.81 4.62
CA MET A 91 3.56 13.22 3.94
C MET A 91 2.43 12.22 4.10
N VAL A 92 2.72 11.01 4.58
CA VAL A 92 1.73 9.93 4.70
C VAL A 92 1.18 9.90 6.12
N ARG A 93 -0.15 9.83 6.23
CA ARG A 93 -0.85 9.76 7.51
C ARG A 93 -1.28 8.34 7.84
N VAL A 94 -1.80 7.63 6.86
CA VAL A 94 -2.38 6.30 7.06
C VAL A 94 -2.06 5.44 5.85
N VAL A 95 -1.76 4.16 6.10
CA VAL A 95 -1.60 3.13 5.06
C VAL A 95 -2.52 1.97 5.41
N LEU A 96 -3.35 1.57 4.45
CA LEU A 96 -4.29 0.47 4.65
C LEU A 96 -4.03 -0.71 3.72
#